data_429f82b3e47d55a578e19420ed39c0b7
#
_entry.id   429f82b3e47d55a578e19420ed39c0b7
#
_cell.length_a   1.000
_cell.length_b   1.000
_cell.length_c   1.000
_cell.angle_alpha   90.00
_cell.angle_beta   90.00
_cell.angle_gamma   90.00
#
_symmetry.space_group_name_H-M   'P 1'
#
loop_
_entity.id
_entity.type
_entity.pdbx_description
1 polymer ?
#
loop_
_entity_poly.entity_id
_entity_poly.type
_entity_poly.pdbx_seq_one_letter_code
_entity_poly.pdbx_strand_id
1 'polypeptide(L)'
;TASGKLAVGDVMINGTCYHFDSNGIMKTGMIKTENGYTLYDLDGYQQGTINKEGWNLLNGDYYYIKDGEMLTDTDFQTSDGARYTFDSQGIMRKNEQFEGRWYSEGGWCMVGWIFKAGSWYYADPVTAQICTGFQVINGVQYYFDESDYTMLIGDKIVDGKLIIADENGSVTITTILSEGWSCYGGE
;
A
#
# COMPACT_ATOMS: atom_id res chain seq x y z
N THR A 1 -16.40 -20.95 34.22
CA THR A 1 -17.28 -20.29 35.17
C THR A 1 -18.01 -21.36 35.98
N ALA A 2 -18.08 -21.22 37.31
CA ALA A 2 -18.70 -22.18 38.24
C ALA A 2 -20.22 -22.39 38.01
N SER A 3 -20.85 -21.62 37.08
CA SER A 3 -22.30 -21.67 36.83
C SER A 3 -22.68 -22.48 35.57
N GLY A 4 -21.72 -22.99 34.81
CA GLY A 4 -21.98 -23.67 33.51
C GLY A 4 -22.61 -22.80 32.43
N LYS A 5 -22.67 -21.47 32.64
CA LYS A 5 -23.10 -20.53 31.60
C LYS A 5 -21.99 -20.29 30.60
N LEU A 6 -22.40 -20.21 29.32
CA LEU A 6 -21.50 -19.82 28.23
C LEU A 6 -20.94 -18.41 28.48
N ALA A 7 -19.63 -18.24 28.34
CA ALA A 7 -19.01 -16.93 28.36
C ALA A 7 -19.35 -16.20 27.04
N VAL A 8 -19.85 -14.97 27.10
CA VAL A 8 -20.21 -14.12 25.94
C VAL A 8 -19.85 -12.67 26.27
N GLY A 9 -19.30 -11.95 25.29
CA GLY A 9 -18.83 -10.57 25.47
C GLY A 9 -17.54 -10.52 26.29
N ASP A 10 -17.30 -9.40 26.96
CA ASP A 10 -16.13 -9.19 27.80
C ASP A 10 -16.26 -9.92 29.14
N VAL A 11 -15.32 -10.82 29.40
CA VAL A 11 -15.31 -11.68 30.60
C VAL A 11 -13.96 -11.62 31.29
N MET A 12 -13.98 -11.31 32.59
CA MET A 12 -12.77 -11.33 33.42
C MET A 12 -12.47 -12.76 33.93
N ILE A 13 -11.28 -13.26 33.58
CA ILE A 13 -10.77 -14.55 34.02
C ILE A 13 -9.41 -14.33 34.68
N ASN A 14 -9.31 -14.62 35.99
CA ASN A 14 -8.08 -14.44 36.78
C ASN A 14 -7.46 -13.04 36.68
N GLY A 15 -8.30 -11.99 36.58
CA GLY A 15 -7.85 -10.60 36.49
C GLY A 15 -7.55 -10.12 35.08
N THR A 16 -7.75 -10.96 34.06
CA THR A 16 -7.54 -10.63 32.66
C THR A 16 -8.87 -10.59 31.91
N CYS A 17 -9.08 -9.57 31.07
CA CYS A 17 -10.26 -9.43 30.24
C CYS A 17 -10.08 -10.17 28.91
N TYR A 18 -11.05 -11.03 28.57
CA TYR A 18 -11.17 -11.74 27.31
C TYR A 18 -12.50 -11.42 26.64
N HIS A 19 -12.56 -11.46 25.33
CA HIS A 19 -13.81 -11.31 24.60
C HIS A 19 -14.25 -12.63 23.96
N PHE A 20 -15.54 -12.99 24.15
CA PHE A 20 -16.14 -14.21 23.58
C PHE A 20 -17.33 -13.84 22.70
N ASP A 21 -17.44 -14.49 21.54
CA ASP A 21 -18.62 -14.31 20.69
C ASP A 21 -19.88 -15.01 21.28
N SER A 22 -20.99 -14.89 20.57
CA SER A 22 -22.28 -15.48 20.98
C SER A 22 -22.26 -17.01 21.14
N ASN A 23 -21.28 -17.69 20.56
CA ASN A 23 -21.07 -19.13 20.68
C ASN A 23 -20.04 -19.49 21.77
N GLY A 24 -19.53 -18.51 22.51
CA GLY A 24 -18.51 -18.70 23.54
C GLY A 24 -17.11 -18.94 23.00
N ILE A 25 -16.85 -18.58 21.76
CA ILE A 25 -15.52 -18.68 21.13
C ILE A 25 -14.74 -17.41 21.42
N MET A 26 -13.54 -17.57 22.01
CA MET A 26 -12.63 -16.46 22.29
C MET A 26 -12.25 -15.75 21.00
N LYS A 27 -12.31 -14.42 21.00
CA LYS A 27 -11.94 -13.56 19.89
C LYS A 27 -10.58 -12.94 20.09
N THR A 28 -9.87 -12.74 18.99
CA THR A 28 -8.57 -12.07 18.89
C THR A 28 -8.62 -11.02 17.76
N GLY A 29 -7.65 -10.11 17.73
CA GLY A 29 -7.65 -8.99 16.81
C GLY A 29 -8.52 -7.82 17.28
N MET A 30 -8.88 -6.94 16.36
CA MET A 30 -9.68 -5.75 16.65
C MET A 30 -11.16 -6.10 16.68
N ILE A 31 -11.80 -5.90 17.83
CA ILE A 31 -13.20 -6.26 18.08
C ILE A 31 -14.00 -5.00 18.44
N LYS A 32 -15.16 -4.80 17.80
CA LYS A 32 -16.11 -3.75 18.18
C LYS A 32 -16.78 -4.13 19.50
N THR A 33 -16.66 -3.28 20.50
CA THR A 33 -17.24 -3.42 21.83
C THR A 33 -18.15 -2.23 22.16
N GLU A 34 -18.81 -2.22 23.30
CA GLU A 34 -19.61 -1.07 23.76
C GLU A 34 -18.76 0.20 23.96
N ASN A 35 -17.46 0.03 24.23
CA ASN A 35 -16.52 1.11 24.51
C ASN A 35 -15.74 1.60 23.27
N GLY A 36 -16.02 1.07 22.06
CA GLY A 36 -15.30 1.34 20.84
C GLY A 36 -14.70 0.08 20.22
N TYR A 37 -13.50 0.16 19.70
CA TYR A 37 -12.78 -0.98 19.13
C TYR A 37 -11.65 -1.39 20.04
N THR A 38 -11.69 -2.62 20.53
CA THR A 38 -10.71 -3.17 21.48
C THR A 38 -9.84 -4.21 20.79
N LEU A 39 -8.52 -4.07 20.93
CA LEU A 39 -7.55 -5.03 20.39
C LEU A 39 -7.27 -6.12 21.43
N TYR A 40 -7.38 -7.37 20.99
CA TYR A 40 -6.98 -8.56 21.73
C TYR A 40 -5.86 -9.28 20.97
N ASP A 41 -4.78 -9.67 21.67
CA ASP A 41 -3.69 -10.44 21.07
C ASP A 41 -4.10 -11.89 20.74
N LEU A 42 -3.16 -12.70 20.23
CA LEU A 42 -3.44 -14.09 19.86
C LEU A 42 -3.77 -14.99 21.04
N ASP A 43 -3.36 -14.62 22.24
CA ASP A 43 -3.69 -15.31 23.50
C ASP A 43 -5.00 -14.79 24.12
N GLY A 44 -5.64 -13.79 23.47
CA GLY A 44 -6.89 -13.17 23.89
C GLY A 44 -6.73 -12.10 24.96
N TYR A 45 -5.52 -11.61 25.25
CA TYR A 45 -5.30 -10.53 26.22
C TYR A 45 -5.63 -9.18 25.61
N GLN A 46 -6.41 -8.37 26.33
CA GLN A 46 -6.72 -7.01 25.91
C GLN A 46 -5.47 -6.13 25.88
N GLN A 47 -5.21 -5.53 24.74
CA GLN A 47 -4.05 -4.66 24.48
C GLN A 47 -4.39 -3.17 24.58
N GLY A 48 -5.65 -2.80 24.36
CA GLY A 48 -6.12 -1.42 24.42
C GLY A 48 -7.39 -1.20 23.62
N THR A 49 -7.97 0.01 23.74
CA THR A 49 -9.21 0.39 23.10
C THR A 49 -9.05 1.73 22.38
N ILE A 50 -9.59 1.83 21.18
CA ILE A 50 -9.72 3.07 20.40
C ILE A 50 -11.22 3.43 20.26
N ASN A 51 -11.57 4.70 20.43
CA ASN A 51 -12.96 5.14 20.37
C ASN A 51 -13.14 6.59 19.93
N LYS A 52 -12.04 7.26 19.54
CA LYS A 52 -12.06 8.65 19.14
C LYS A 52 -12.37 8.76 17.64
N GLU A 53 -13.30 9.59 17.25
CA GLU A 53 -13.53 9.97 15.87
C GLU A 53 -12.25 10.54 15.23
N GLY A 54 -11.91 10.10 14.02
CA GLY A 54 -10.66 10.44 13.35
C GLY A 54 -9.53 9.48 13.67
N TRP A 55 -8.30 10.01 13.69
CA TRP A 55 -7.09 9.23 13.87
C TRP A 55 -6.92 8.71 15.30
N ASN A 56 -6.58 7.43 15.40
CA ASN A 56 -6.23 6.74 16.63
C ASN A 56 -4.89 6.03 16.48
N LEU A 57 -4.10 5.97 17.56
CA LEU A 57 -2.83 5.23 17.64
C LEU A 57 -2.95 4.18 18.74
N LEU A 58 -2.67 2.92 18.41
CA LEU A 58 -2.63 1.82 19.35
C LEU A 58 -1.49 0.87 18.99
N ASN A 59 -0.60 0.58 19.94
CA ASN A 59 0.57 -0.29 19.80
C ASN A 59 1.50 0.03 18.61
N GLY A 60 1.56 1.32 18.19
CA GLY A 60 2.39 1.78 17.07
C GLY A 60 1.68 1.73 15.71
N ASP A 61 0.45 1.24 15.66
CA ASP A 61 -0.37 1.21 14.46
C ASP A 61 -1.44 2.30 14.48
N TYR A 62 -1.71 2.88 13.30
CA TYR A 62 -2.72 3.91 13.14
C TYR A 62 -4.01 3.31 12.58
N TYR A 63 -5.11 3.78 13.12
CA TYR A 63 -6.49 3.44 12.77
C TYR A 63 -7.28 4.72 12.52
N TYR A 64 -8.34 4.65 11.76
CA TYR A 64 -9.24 5.77 11.56
C TYR A 64 -10.69 5.35 11.82
N ILE A 65 -11.38 6.12 12.68
CA ILE A 65 -12.81 5.97 12.93
C ILE A 65 -13.53 7.10 12.22
N LYS A 66 -14.51 6.76 11.41
CA LYS A 66 -15.37 7.70 10.68
C LYS A 66 -16.83 7.34 10.90
N ASP A 67 -17.60 8.32 11.37
CA ASP A 67 -19.02 8.14 11.68
C ASP A 67 -19.27 6.98 12.66
N GLY A 68 -18.36 6.80 13.62
CA GLY A 68 -18.39 5.73 14.62
C GLY A 68 -17.96 4.34 14.13
N GLU A 69 -17.55 4.22 12.86
CA GLU A 69 -17.05 2.96 12.28
C GLU A 69 -15.55 3.06 11.97
N MET A 70 -14.79 2.01 12.33
CA MET A 70 -13.39 1.89 11.96
C MET A 70 -13.26 1.54 10.48
N LEU A 71 -12.38 2.24 9.76
CA LEU A 71 -12.11 1.95 8.36
C LEU A 71 -11.29 0.66 8.24
N THR A 72 -11.77 -0.26 7.39
CA THR A 72 -11.12 -1.54 7.06
C THR A 72 -11.22 -1.80 5.57
N ASP A 73 -10.22 -2.46 4.96
CA ASP A 73 -10.20 -2.85 3.55
C ASP A 73 -10.63 -1.70 2.61
N THR A 74 -10.17 -0.48 2.89
CA THR A 74 -10.64 0.70 2.15
C THR A 74 -9.58 1.77 2.00
N ASP A 75 -9.73 2.56 0.93
CA ASP A 75 -9.01 3.82 0.74
C ASP A 75 -9.77 4.95 1.43
N PHE A 76 -9.03 5.87 2.00
CA PHE A 76 -9.54 7.09 2.61
C PHE A 76 -8.75 8.30 2.14
N GLN A 77 -9.45 9.35 1.69
CA GLN A 77 -8.84 10.61 1.32
C GLN A 77 -9.24 11.70 2.31
N THR A 78 -8.24 12.38 2.85
CA THR A 78 -8.42 13.53 3.73
C THR A 78 -8.81 14.78 2.92
N SER A 79 -9.29 15.81 3.59
CA SER A 79 -9.74 17.07 2.96
C SER A 79 -8.61 17.85 2.29
N ASP A 80 -7.36 17.63 2.69
CA ASP A 80 -6.15 18.20 2.07
C ASP A 80 -5.62 17.35 0.91
N GLY A 81 -6.30 16.25 0.57
CA GLY A 81 -6.01 15.40 -0.59
C GLY A 81 -5.10 14.22 -0.30
N ALA A 82 -4.54 14.06 0.90
CA ALA A 82 -3.74 12.90 1.24
C ALA A 82 -4.60 11.61 1.23
N ARG A 83 -4.09 10.56 0.62
CA ARG A 83 -4.78 9.27 0.51
C ARG A 83 -4.09 8.23 1.37
N TYR A 84 -4.89 7.48 2.11
CA TYR A 84 -4.48 6.39 3.00
C TYR A 84 -5.24 5.12 2.64
N THR A 85 -4.68 3.97 2.99
CA THR A 85 -5.34 2.66 2.83
C THR A 85 -5.25 1.89 4.14
N PHE A 86 -6.33 1.27 4.52
CA PHE A 86 -6.43 0.42 5.72
C PHE A 86 -6.63 -1.03 5.31
N ASP A 87 -5.98 -1.94 6.02
CA ASP A 87 -6.14 -3.37 5.79
C ASP A 87 -7.41 -3.93 6.46
N SER A 88 -7.61 -5.25 6.39
CA SER A 88 -8.77 -5.94 6.96
C SER A 88 -8.84 -5.88 8.49
N GLN A 89 -7.73 -5.54 9.16
CA GLN A 89 -7.68 -5.31 10.60
C GLN A 89 -7.84 -3.82 10.97
N GLY A 90 -7.99 -2.95 9.96
CA GLY A 90 -8.06 -1.51 10.13
C GLY A 90 -6.71 -0.83 10.33
N ILE A 91 -5.60 -1.54 10.14
CA ILE A 91 -4.26 -0.99 10.28
C ILE A 91 -3.94 -0.15 9.04
N MET A 92 -3.52 1.10 9.24
CA MET A 92 -3.05 1.97 8.16
C MET A 92 -1.76 1.44 7.54
N ARG A 93 -1.75 1.28 6.21
CA ARG A 93 -0.54 0.90 5.46
C ARG A 93 0.49 2.01 5.52
N LYS A 94 1.75 1.65 5.76
CA LYS A 94 2.87 2.60 5.83
C LYS A 94 4.19 1.94 5.45
N ASN A 95 5.09 2.72 4.84
CA ASN A 95 6.45 2.31 4.47
C ASN A 95 6.53 0.98 3.68
N GLU A 96 5.55 0.71 2.84
CA GLU A 96 5.44 -0.50 2.03
C GLU A 96 4.97 -0.21 0.59
N GLN A 97 5.07 -1.22 -0.27
CA GLN A 97 4.40 -1.27 -1.55
C GLN A 97 3.24 -2.26 -1.46
N PHE A 98 2.05 -1.83 -1.89
CA PHE A 98 0.87 -2.67 -1.91
C PHE A 98 -0.03 -2.27 -3.09
N GLU A 99 -0.48 -3.28 -3.86
CA GLU A 99 -1.36 -3.11 -5.04
C GLU A 99 -0.91 -2.03 -6.01
N GLY A 100 0.39 -1.99 -6.33
CA GLY A 100 0.97 -1.04 -7.27
C GLY A 100 1.06 0.39 -6.77
N ARG A 101 0.90 0.64 -5.48
CA ARG A 101 1.06 1.93 -4.81
C ARG A 101 2.18 1.87 -3.79
N TRP A 102 2.82 2.99 -3.56
CA TRP A 102 3.79 3.14 -2.48
C TRP A 102 3.25 4.02 -1.37
N TYR A 103 3.42 3.56 -0.14
CA TYR A 103 3.01 4.25 1.08
C TYR A 103 4.23 4.81 1.78
N SER A 104 4.17 6.08 2.14
CA SER A 104 5.22 6.76 2.90
C SER A 104 5.32 6.21 4.33
N GLU A 105 6.34 6.62 5.07
CA GLU A 105 6.46 6.33 6.51
C GLU A 105 5.24 6.87 7.30
N GLY A 106 4.67 8.00 6.87
CA GLY A 106 3.46 8.59 7.44
C GLY A 106 2.15 7.97 6.93
N GLY A 107 2.21 6.95 6.05
CA GLY A 107 1.07 6.18 5.58
C GLY A 107 0.32 6.74 4.37
N TRP A 108 0.65 7.94 3.87
CA TRP A 108 -0.02 8.44 2.68
C TRP A 108 0.54 7.81 1.40
N CYS A 109 -0.34 7.57 0.41
CA CYS A 109 0.06 7.15 -0.93
C CYS A 109 0.97 8.20 -1.56
N MET A 110 2.14 7.78 -2.00
CA MET A 110 3.07 8.64 -2.74
C MET A 110 2.57 8.86 -4.17
N VAL A 111 2.65 10.09 -4.66
CA VAL A 111 2.25 10.46 -6.02
C VAL A 111 3.32 11.34 -6.67
N GLY A 112 3.31 11.41 -8.01
CA GLY A 112 4.32 12.14 -8.77
C GLY A 112 5.67 11.45 -8.79
N TRP A 113 6.74 12.22 -8.86
CA TRP A 113 8.11 11.71 -8.88
C TRP A 113 8.55 11.17 -7.51
N ILE A 114 9.09 9.95 -7.51
CA ILE A 114 9.53 9.25 -6.30
C ILE A 114 10.96 8.78 -6.51
N PHE A 115 11.88 9.21 -5.63
CA PHE A 115 13.25 8.70 -5.61
C PHE A 115 13.42 7.73 -4.44
N LYS A 116 13.77 6.48 -4.75
CA LYS A 116 13.93 5.43 -3.73
C LYS A 116 15.01 4.43 -4.15
N ALA A 117 15.85 4.02 -3.23
CA ALA A 117 16.91 3.04 -3.46
C ALA A 117 17.83 3.34 -4.67
N GLY A 118 18.05 4.64 -4.95
CA GLY A 118 18.92 5.07 -6.07
C GLY A 118 18.25 5.14 -7.43
N SER A 119 16.94 4.88 -7.51
CA SER A 119 16.17 4.89 -8.77
C SER A 119 14.98 5.86 -8.70
N TRP A 120 14.59 6.38 -9.86
CA TRP A 120 13.39 7.19 -10.02
C TRP A 120 12.21 6.36 -10.46
N TYR A 121 11.05 6.70 -9.95
CA TYR A 121 9.74 6.15 -10.25
C TYR A 121 8.74 7.28 -10.41
N TYR A 122 7.62 6.97 -11.01
CA TYR A 122 6.51 7.93 -11.10
C TYR A 122 5.20 7.24 -10.73
N ALA A 123 4.46 7.83 -9.82
CA ALA A 123 3.10 7.40 -9.50
C ALA A 123 2.10 8.42 -10.05
N ASP A 124 1.06 7.92 -10.70
CA ASP A 124 -0.01 8.75 -11.26
C ASP A 124 -0.65 9.63 -10.17
N PRO A 125 -0.73 10.95 -10.35
CA PRO A 125 -1.23 11.85 -9.31
C PRO A 125 -2.71 11.63 -8.92
N VAL A 126 -3.49 11.00 -9.80
CA VAL A 126 -4.92 10.77 -9.58
C VAL A 126 -5.17 9.42 -8.93
N THR A 127 -4.53 8.36 -9.43
CA THR A 127 -4.76 6.98 -9.00
C THR A 127 -3.78 6.51 -7.93
N ALA A 128 -2.63 7.20 -7.79
CA ALA A 128 -1.46 6.80 -7.02
C ALA A 128 -0.81 5.48 -7.48
N GLN A 129 -1.20 4.96 -8.65
CA GLN A 129 -0.57 3.76 -9.22
C GLN A 129 0.82 4.09 -9.74
N ILE A 130 1.79 3.21 -9.50
CA ILE A 130 3.14 3.32 -10.04
C ILE A 130 3.07 3.05 -11.54
N CYS A 131 3.59 3.98 -12.32
CA CYS A 131 3.57 3.92 -13.78
C CYS A 131 4.60 2.95 -14.34
N THR A 132 4.24 2.31 -15.46
CA THR A 132 5.13 1.48 -16.29
C THR A 132 5.00 1.87 -17.76
N GLY A 133 5.93 1.39 -18.60
CA GLY A 133 5.95 1.69 -20.02
C GLY A 133 6.21 3.16 -20.31
N PHE A 134 5.74 3.60 -21.47
CA PHE A 134 5.90 5.00 -21.89
C PHE A 134 4.92 5.92 -21.18
N GLN A 135 5.44 7.00 -20.60
CA GLN A 135 4.67 8.06 -19.95
C GLN A 135 5.08 9.43 -20.48
N VAL A 136 4.11 10.33 -20.66
CA VAL A 136 4.37 11.72 -20.96
C VAL A 136 4.07 12.57 -19.73
N ILE A 137 5.12 13.13 -19.13
CA ILE A 137 5.02 13.89 -17.89
C ILE A 137 5.51 15.31 -18.19
N ASN A 138 4.63 16.29 -18.04
CA ASN A 138 4.91 17.69 -18.36
C ASN A 138 5.48 17.92 -19.77
N GLY A 139 5.00 17.12 -20.76
CA GLY A 139 5.42 17.23 -22.15
C GLY A 139 6.73 16.51 -22.49
N VAL A 140 7.39 15.87 -21.54
CA VAL A 140 8.59 15.04 -21.74
C VAL A 140 8.20 13.57 -21.66
N GLN A 141 8.70 12.77 -22.61
CA GLN A 141 8.47 11.33 -22.65
C GLN A 141 9.51 10.60 -21.80
N TYR A 142 9.05 9.67 -20.99
CA TYR A 142 9.83 8.77 -20.13
C TYR A 142 9.44 7.32 -20.42
N TYR A 143 10.30 6.39 -20.03
CA TYR A 143 9.98 4.97 -20.02
C TYR A 143 10.28 4.39 -18.63
N PHE A 144 9.30 3.71 -18.06
CA PHE A 144 9.45 2.98 -16.78
C PHE A 144 9.40 1.49 -17.04
N ASP A 145 10.36 0.76 -16.47
CA ASP A 145 10.49 -0.69 -16.65
C ASP A 145 9.24 -1.42 -16.15
N GLU A 146 8.76 -2.42 -16.88
CA GLU A 146 7.55 -3.15 -16.52
C GLU A 146 7.78 -4.17 -15.40
N SER A 147 9.04 -4.54 -15.13
CA SER A 147 9.39 -5.55 -14.13
C SER A 147 9.71 -4.95 -12.76
N ASP A 148 10.38 -3.80 -12.73
CA ASP A 148 10.85 -3.17 -11.49
C ASP A 148 10.38 -1.72 -11.32
N TYR A 149 9.64 -1.19 -12.29
CA TYR A 149 9.04 0.17 -12.30
C TYR A 149 10.06 1.31 -12.34
N THR A 150 11.35 1.03 -12.53
CA THR A 150 12.38 2.06 -12.54
C THR A 150 12.35 2.89 -13.82
N MET A 151 12.61 4.19 -13.69
CA MET A 151 12.81 5.07 -14.85
C MET A 151 14.05 4.63 -15.62
N LEU A 152 13.92 4.45 -16.94
CA LEU A 152 15.03 4.12 -17.81
C LEU A 152 16.03 5.29 -17.88
N ILE A 153 17.31 4.96 -17.70
CA ILE A 153 18.46 5.80 -18.03
C ILE A 153 19.37 4.96 -18.91
N GLY A 154 19.84 5.51 -20.03
CA GLY A 154 20.61 4.78 -21.04
C GLY A 154 19.71 4.08 -22.06
N ASP A 155 20.18 2.97 -22.63
CA ASP A 155 19.58 2.35 -23.81
C ASP A 155 18.83 1.06 -23.44
N LYS A 156 17.67 0.85 -24.09
CA LYS A 156 16.89 -0.39 -23.98
C LYS A 156 16.19 -0.71 -25.31
N ILE A 157 16.08 -1.99 -25.64
CA ILE A 157 15.22 -2.44 -26.74
C ILE A 157 13.86 -2.84 -26.17
N VAL A 158 12.82 -2.20 -26.65
CA VAL A 158 11.42 -2.49 -26.29
C VAL A 158 10.63 -2.66 -27.59
N ASP A 159 9.97 -3.78 -27.77
CA ASP A 159 9.16 -4.13 -28.95
C ASP A 159 9.92 -3.91 -30.28
N GLY A 160 11.22 -4.29 -30.30
CA GLY A 160 12.07 -4.16 -31.50
C GLY A 160 12.51 -2.73 -31.83
N LYS A 161 12.28 -1.78 -30.96
CA LYS A 161 12.73 -0.37 -31.09
C LYS A 161 13.82 -0.08 -30.07
N LEU A 162 14.85 0.61 -30.49
CA LEU A 162 15.85 1.16 -29.59
C LEU A 162 15.29 2.41 -28.91
N ILE A 163 15.24 2.39 -27.61
CA ILE A 163 14.89 3.52 -26.75
C ILE A 163 16.18 4.02 -26.13
N ILE A 164 16.43 5.30 -26.25
CA ILE A 164 17.56 6.01 -25.67
C ILE A 164 17.00 7.02 -24.67
N ALA A 165 17.34 6.89 -23.41
CA ALA A 165 17.00 7.86 -22.37
C ALA A 165 18.27 8.58 -21.90
N ASP A 166 18.21 9.89 -21.80
CA ASP A 166 19.32 10.70 -21.27
C ASP A 166 19.46 10.54 -19.74
N GLU A 167 20.41 11.25 -19.16
CA GLU A 167 20.67 11.23 -17.72
C GLU A 167 19.48 11.71 -16.87
N ASN A 168 18.53 12.41 -17.45
CA ASN A 168 17.29 12.88 -16.82
C ASN A 168 16.10 11.97 -17.16
N GLY A 169 16.33 10.87 -17.90
CA GLY A 169 15.29 9.92 -18.31
C GLY A 169 14.46 10.35 -19.53
N SER A 170 14.80 11.48 -20.17
CA SER A 170 14.09 11.94 -21.38
C SER A 170 14.35 10.99 -22.55
N VAL A 171 13.28 10.44 -23.13
CA VAL A 171 13.33 9.35 -24.10
C VAL A 171 13.32 9.86 -25.54
N THR A 172 14.24 9.32 -26.33
CA THR A 172 14.21 9.33 -27.79
C THR A 172 14.01 7.90 -28.31
N ILE A 173 13.06 7.72 -29.23
CA ILE A 173 12.79 6.40 -29.84
C ILE A 173 13.47 6.36 -31.21
N THR A 174 14.31 5.36 -31.43
CA THR A 174 14.94 5.10 -32.73
C THR A 174 14.41 3.78 -33.28
N THR A 175 14.02 3.73 -34.53
CA THR A 175 13.68 2.46 -35.19
C THR A 175 14.98 1.74 -35.51
N ILE A 176 15.13 0.51 -35.01
CA ILE A 176 16.22 -0.36 -35.46
C ILE A 176 15.83 -0.79 -36.87
N LEU A 177 16.50 -0.23 -37.88
CA LEU A 177 16.46 -0.79 -39.21
C LEU A 177 17.09 -2.17 -39.13
N SER A 178 16.33 -3.23 -39.43
CA SER A 178 16.90 -4.55 -39.69
C SER A 178 17.67 -4.41 -41.03
N GLU A 179 18.92 -3.94 -40.95
CA GLU A 179 19.83 -4.11 -42.06
C GLU A 179 20.10 -5.61 -42.19
N GLY A 180 19.48 -6.21 -43.21
CA GLY A 180 19.88 -7.52 -43.66
C GLY A 180 21.37 -7.47 -43.99
N TRP A 181 22.19 -8.07 -43.20
CA TRP A 181 23.56 -8.42 -43.57
C TRP A 181 23.46 -9.43 -44.71
N SER A 182 23.41 -8.96 -45.97
CA SER A 182 23.72 -9.81 -47.09
C SER A 182 25.21 -10.05 -47.04
N CYS A 183 25.60 -11.26 -46.64
CA CYS A 183 26.94 -11.76 -46.87
C CYS A 183 27.16 -11.80 -48.41
N TYR A 184 27.79 -10.79 -48.98
CA TYR A 184 28.38 -10.93 -50.31
C TYR A 184 29.53 -11.92 -50.14
N GLY A 185 29.26 -13.15 -50.57
CA GLY A 185 30.34 -14.11 -50.86
C GLY A 185 31.11 -13.56 -52.03
N GLY A 186 32.33 -13.12 -51.77
CA GLY A 186 33.28 -12.84 -52.81
C GLY A 186 33.84 -14.18 -53.35
N GLU A 187 33.78 -14.34 -54.63
CA GLU A 187 34.52 -15.37 -55.41
C GLU A 187 36.02 -15.26 -55.23
#